data_34ebcd8a88f3578a5d46c4961dbb25e5
#
_entry.id   34ebcd8a88f3578a5d46c4961dbb25e5
#
_cell.length_a   1.000
_cell.length_b   1.000
_cell.length_c   1.000
_cell.angle_alpha   90.00
_cell.angle_beta   90.00
_cell.angle_gamma   90.00
#
_symmetry.space_group_name_H-M   'P 1'
#
loop_
_entity.id
_entity.type
_entity.pdbx_description
1 polymer ?
#
loop_
_entity_poly.entity_id
_entity_poly.type
_entity_poly.pdbx_seq_one_letter_code
_entity_poly.pdbx_strand_id
1 'polypeptide(L)'
;MEGETISVIIPAYNVAPWLPRCLDSILAQTYPKLEIIVVDDGSADSTRQVMESYAARDGRIKPIFKENGGVTSARLAGVAAATGEWVGFADGDDAIDPDMYCHLLENAHTYDADISHCGHRVEFPDGRVTYVHNTGGLRQQDNLTGLRDLLDGGQVESSLCTKLYRRGLFAGLAERMNPAIKNNEDYLMNYFLFSRAKQSVYEDFCPYRYILRENSASFRQLNEHSLFDPIRVRELIVEDSGSEIREDARRALMRNLLFAYAQLSVHPEKRYDEWRRRVRAEMEEQEGYFHLLSKRNRLLAKMVCRTPGLFGLTYRLYEKLFRREEEH
;
A
#
# COMPACT_ATOMS: atom_id res chain seq x y z
N MET A 1 -16.23 -0.41 -27.30
CA MET A 1 -16.35 0.43 -26.06
C MET A 1 -15.88 1.82 -26.42
N GLU A 2 -16.78 2.79 -26.56
CA GLU A 2 -16.40 4.22 -26.58
C GLU A 2 -15.90 4.50 -25.16
N GLY A 3 -14.58 4.54 -25.00
CA GLY A 3 -13.88 4.24 -23.80
C GLY A 3 -13.98 5.33 -22.75
N GLU A 4 -14.23 4.92 -21.53
CA GLU A 4 -14.06 5.69 -20.32
C GLU A 4 -12.58 6.10 -20.16
N THR A 5 -12.32 7.25 -19.59
CA THR A 5 -10.95 7.72 -19.36
C THR A 5 -10.42 7.16 -18.04
N ILE A 6 -9.18 6.69 -18.04
CA ILE A 6 -8.46 6.32 -16.83
C ILE A 6 -7.48 7.45 -16.49
N SER A 7 -7.64 8.07 -15.33
CA SER A 7 -6.67 9.02 -14.77
C SER A 7 -5.63 8.25 -13.96
N VAL A 8 -4.38 8.23 -14.46
CA VAL A 8 -3.25 7.59 -13.76
C VAL A 8 -2.50 8.66 -12.99
N ILE A 9 -2.48 8.55 -11.66
CA ILE A 9 -1.86 9.51 -10.74
C ILE A 9 -0.48 9.03 -10.33
N ILE A 10 0.54 9.87 -10.53
CA ILE A 10 1.94 9.56 -10.26
C ILE A 10 2.50 10.60 -9.30
N PRO A 11 2.59 10.32 -7.98
CA PRO A 11 3.33 11.17 -7.07
C PRO A 11 4.82 11.11 -7.39
N ALA A 12 5.49 12.26 -7.43
CA ALA A 12 6.90 12.37 -7.75
C ALA A 12 7.60 13.28 -6.73
N TYR A 13 8.68 12.78 -6.12
CA TYR A 13 9.54 13.56 -5.23
C TYR A 13 10.97 13.03 -5.31
N ASN A 14 11.86 13.83 -5.93
CA ASN A 14 13.27 13.46 -6.14
C ASN A 14 13.43 12.09 -6.84
N VAL A 15 12.73 11.90 -7.95
CA VAL A 15 12.68 10.65 -8.74
C VAL A 15 13.18 10.81 -10.17
N ALA A 16 13.89 11.89 -10.48
CA ALA A 16 14.37 12.21 -11.83
C ALA A 16 15.05 11.03 -12.57
N PRO A 17 15.90 10.19 -11.93
CA PRO A 17 16.56 9.08 -12.63
C PRO A 17 15.60 7.95 -13.05
N TRP A 18 14.46 7.81 -12.38
CA TRP A 18 13.55 6.66 -12.55
C TRP A 18 12.24 7.03 -13.24
N LEU A 19 11.79 8.28 -13.10
CA LEU A 19 10.54 8.79 -13.66
C LEU A 19 10.40 8.54 -15.18
N PRO A 20 11.45 8.64 -16.02
CA PRO A 20 11.34 8.28 -17.44
C PRO A 20 10.83 6.87 -17.67
N ARG A 21 11.36 5.86 -16.98
CA ARG A 21 10.92 4.46 -17.11
C ARG A 21 9.45 4.29 -16.70
N CYS A 22 9.04 4.93 -15.61
CA CYS A 22 7.65 4.90 -15.17
C CYS A 22 6.73 5.49 -16.25
N LEU A 23 7.02 6.69 -16.74
CA LEU A 23 6.23 7.36 -17.76
C LEU A 23 6.20 6.57 -19.07
N ASP A 24 7.34 6.05 -19.54
CA ASP A 24 7.40 5.22 -20.75
C ASP A 24 6.51 3.97 -20.64
N SER A 25 6.49 3.32 -19.47
CA SER A 25 5.65 2.14 -19.23
C SER A 25 4.15 2.45 -19.25
N ILE A 26 3.76 3.65 -18.76
CA ILE A 26 2.37 4.10 -18.79
C ILE A 26 1.97 4.57 -20.20
N LEU A 27 2.85 5.24 -20.92
CA LEU A 27 2.62 5.63 -22.30
C LEU A 27 2.49 4.45 -23.25
N ALA A 28 3.12 3.32 -22.93
CA ALA A 28 3.07 2.06 -23.67
C ALA A 28 1.83 1.21 -23.36
N GLN A 29 0.91 1.67 -22.52
CA GLN A 29 -0.32 0.92 -22.23
C GLN A 29 -1.15 0.71 -23.49
N THR A 30 -1.68 -0.51 -23.65
CA THR A 30 -2.57 -0.89 -24.74
C THR A 30 -3.93 -0.19 -24.67
N TYR A 31 -4.35 0.24 -23.48
CA TYR A 31 -5.53 1.06 -23.32
C TYR A 31 -5.24 2.53 -23.71
N PRO A 32 -5.92 3.09 -24.70
CA PRO A 32 -5.49 4.37 -25.31
C PRO A 32 -5.98 5.62 -24.55
N LYS A 33 -7.13 5.54 -23.83
CA LYS A 33 -7.75 6.71 -23.18
C LYS A 33 -7.20 6.93 -21.78
N LEU A 34 -5.98 7.41 -21.71
CA LEU A 34 -5.31 7.74 -20.45
C LEU A 34 -5.18 9.25 -20.27
N GLU A 35 -5.41 9.70 -19.06
CA GLU A 35 -5.00 10.98 -18.51
C GLU A 35 -3.91 10.71 -17.48
N ILE A 36 -2.70 11.23 -17.68
CA ILE A 36 -1.52 10.94 -16.86
C ILE A 36 -1.20 12.17 -16.03
N ILE A 37 -1.51 12.12 -14.74
CA ILE A 37 -1.35 13.25 -13.82
C ILE A 37 -0.10 13.00 -12.98
N VAL A 38 0.98 13.73 -13.28
CA VAL A 38 2.23 13.64 -12.53
C VAL A 38 2.30 14.80 -11.55
N VAL A 39 2.41 14.49 -10.26
CA VAL A 39 2.39 15.51 -9.20
C VAL A 39 3.78 15.59 -8.58
N ASP A 40 4.51 16.67 -8.88
CA ASP A 40 5.77 17.00 -8.23
C ASP A 40 5.50 17.60 -6.85
N ASP A 41 5.90 16.87 -5.81
CA ASP A 41 5.74 17.27 -4.41
C ASP A 41 6.95 18.11 -3.91
N GLY A 42 7.39 19.07 -4.72
CA GLY A 42 8.46 20.01 -4.36
C GLY A 42 9.86 19.39 -4.47
N SER A 43 10.15 18.70 -5.55
CA SER A 43 11.46 18.09 -5.81
C SER A 43 12.57 19.14 -5.91
N ALA A 44 13.74 18.77 -5.40
CA ALA A 44 14.96 19.58 -5.50
C ALA A 44 15.93 19.13 -6.61
N ASP A 45 15.67 17.95 -7.21
CA ASP A 45 16.42 17.39 -8.34
C ASP A 45 15.80 17.77 -9.69
N SER A 46 16.20 17.10 -10.76
CA SER A 46 15.70 17.35 -12.12
C SER A 46 14.32 16.72 -12.42
N THR A 47 13.55 16.29 -11.41
CA THR A 47 12.22 15.67 -11.59
C THR A 47 11.29 16.59 -12.40
N ARG A 48 11.25 17.88 -12.05
CA ARG A 48 10.43 18.87 -12.76
C ARG A 48 10.77 18.94 -14.25
N GLN A 49 12.06 19.02 -14.61
CA GLN A 49 12.51 19.11 -16.00
C GLN A 49 12.11 17.85 -16.79
N VAL A 50 12.18 16.67 -16.16
CA VAL A 50 11.71 15.42 -16.76
C VAL A 50 10.21 15.52 -17.06
N MET A 51 9.38 15.93 -16.09
CA MET A 51 7.93 16.08 -16.26
C MET A 51 7.58 17.05 -17.40
N GLU A 52 8.21 18.23 -17.43
CA GLU A 52 7.99 19.24 -18.47
C GLU A 52 8.39 18.71 -19.86
N SER A 53 9.51 17.97 -19.96
CA SER A 53 9.95 17.34 -21.21
C SER A 53 8.98 16.29 -21.73
N TYR A 54 8.39 15.47 -20.86
CA TYR A 54 7.41 14.46 -21.26
C TYR A 54 6.06 15.09 -21.62
N ALA A 55 5.59 16.08 -20.87
CA ALA A 55 4.35 16.81 -21.19
C ALA A 55 4.42 17.55 -22.53
N ALA A 56 5.61 18.02 -22.94
CA ALA A 56 5.82 18.64 -24.25
C ALA A 56 5.73 17.63 -25.42
N ARG A 57 5.92 16.33 -25.16
CA ARG A 57 5.90 15.26 -26.19
C ARG A 57 4.55 14.56 -26.30
N ASP A 58 3.81 14.46 -25.19
CA ASP A 58 2.54 13.71 -25.13
C ASP A 58 1.50 14.50 -24.33
N GLY A 59 0.45 14.95 -25.01
CA GLY A 59 -0.63 15.77 -24.42
C GLY A 59 -1.49 15.05 -23.37
N ARG A 60 -1.32 13.73 -23.18
CA ARG A 60 -1.98 12.98 -22.12
C ARG A 60 -1.36 13.27 -20.75
N ILE A 61 -0.11 13.78 -20.72
CA ILE A 61 0.63 14.07 -19.48
C ILE A 61 0.29 15.46 -18.97
N LYS A 62 -0.20 15.53 -17.75
CA LYS A 62 -0.59 16.74 -17.03
C LYS A 62 0.29 16.93 -15.80
N PRO A 63 1.34 17.74 -15.85
CA PRO A 63 2.21 17.99 -14.70
C PRO A 63 1.52 18.95 -13.72
N ILE A 64 1.63 18.64 -12.44
CA ILE A 64 1.22 19.50 -11.32
C ILE A 64 2.45 19.72 -10.43
N PHE A 65 2.70 21.00 -10.07
CA PHE A 65 3.81 21.38 -9.20
C PHE A 65 3.25 21.97 -7.91
N LYS A 66 3.71 21.46 -6.76
CA LYS A 66 3.27 21.96 -5.46
C LYS A 66 4.42 21.98 -4.44
N GLU A 67 4.24 22.70 -3.36
CA GLU A 67 5.13 22.61 -2.20
C GLU A 67 5.04 21.23 -1.56
N ASN A 68 6.16 20.78 -0.99
CA ASN A 68 6.24 19.45 -0.37
C ASN A 68 5.21 19.31 0.78
N GLY A 69 4.34 18.33 0.65
CA GLY A 69 3.31 17.97 1.63
C GLY A 69 3.25 16.46 1.92
N GLY A 70 4.15 15.68 1.30
CA GLY A 70 4.22 14.23 1.40
C GLY A 70 3.32 13.51 0.39
N VAL A 71 3.56 12.21 0.25
CA VAL A 71 2.94 11.36 -0.78
C VAL A 71 1.41 11.39 -0.77
N THR A 72 0.80 11.40 0.42
CA THR A 72 -0.66 11.53 0.57
C THR A 72 -1.18 12.83 -0.06
N SER A 73 -0.50 13.96 0.21
CA SER A 73 -0.86 15.27 -0.35
C SER A 73 -0.72 15.29 -1.87
N ALA A 74 0.33 14.67 -2.41
CA ALA A 74 0.53 14.55 -3.85
C ALA A 74 -0.56 13.67 -4.50
N ARG A 75 -0.88 12.52 -3.93
CA ARG A 75 -1.95 11.64 -4.42
C ARG A 75 -3.31 12.34 -4.39
N LEU A 76 -3.66 13.02 -3.30
CA LEU A 76 -4.92 13.77 -3.20
C LEU A 76 -5.00 14.94 -4.19
N ALA A 77 -3.90 15.65 -4.44
CA ALA A 77 -3.84 16.69 -5.49
C ALA A 77 -4.07 16.09 -6.88
N GLY A 78 -3.51 14.93 -7.17
CA GLY A 78 -3.77 14.18 -8.39
C GLY A 78 -5.22 13.75 -8.52
N VAL A 79 -5.81 13.20 -7.46
CA VAL A 79 -7.24 12.81 -7.42
C VAL A 79 -8.15 14.02 -7.67
N ALA A 80 -7.85 15.18 -7.08
CA ALA A 80 -8.62 16.41 -7.28
C ALA A 80 -8.58 16.91 -8.73
N ALA A 81 -7.48 16.65 -9.44
CA ALA A 81 -7.31 17.03 -10.85
C ALA A 81 -7.84 15.97 -11.85
N ALA A 82 -8.11 14.75 -11.38
CA ALA A 82 -8.55 13.64 -12.22
C ALA A 82 -9.94 13.89 -12.81
N THR A 83 -10.06 13.72 -14.13
CA THR A 83 -11.32 13.90 -14.88
C THR A 83 -11.90 12.59 -15.38
N GLY A 84 -11.10 11.52 -15.44
CA GLY A 84 -11.52 10.19 -15.88
C GLY A 84 -12.57 9.55 -14.98
N GLU A 85 -13.28 8.60 -15.51
CA GLU A 85 -14.25 7.77 -14.78
C GLU A 85 -13.56 6.83 -13.79
N TRP A 86 -12.33 6.48 -14.12
CA TRP A 86 -11.49 5.58 -13.34
C TRP A 86 -10.20 6.27 -12.90
N VAL A 87 -9.68 5.83 -11.75
CA VAL A 87 -8.42 6.31 -11.18
C VAL A 87 -7.51 5.12 -10.90
N GLY A 88 -6.29 5.17 -11.42
CA GLY A 88 -5.18 4.30 -11.08
C GLY A 88 -4.02 5.10 -10.49
N PHE A 89 -3.08 4.40 -9.86
CA PHE A 89 -1.86 4.98 -9.31
C PHE A 89 -0.63 4.24 -9.82
N ALA A 90 0.48 4.95 -9.91
CA ALA A 90 1.80 4.35 -10.09
C ALA A 90 2.83 5.18 -9.33
N ASP A 91 3.79 4.54 -8.67
CA ASP A 91 4.88 5.27 -8.03
C ASP A 91 5.94 5.64 -9.08
N GLY A 92 6.48 6.86 -9.00
CA GLY A 92 7.36 7.45 -10.04
C GLY A 92 8.69 6.72 -10.25
N ASP A 93 8.99 5.69 -9.47
CA ASP A 93 10.18 4.86 -9.52
C ASP A 93 9.92 3.41 -9.93
N ASP A 94 8.65 3.04 -10.18
CA ASP A 94 8.21 1.71 -10.62
C ASP A 94 7.90 1.65 -12.13
N ALA A 95 7.30 0.57 -12.59
CA ALA A 95 6.82 0.40 -13.95
C ALA A 95 5.60 -0.55 -13.99
N ILE A 96 4.88 -0.54 -15.10
CA ILE A 96 3.72 -1.42 -15.31
C ILE A 96 3.81 -2.13 -16.66
N ASP A 97 3.23 -3.33 -16.77
CA ASP A 97 3.15 -4.05 -18.04
C ASP A 97 2.10 -3.42 -18.97
N PRO A 98 2.24 -3.54 -20.29
CA PRO A 98 1.44 -2.78 -21.26
C PRO A 98 -0.07 -3.04 -21.22
N ASP A 99 -0.53 -4.16 -20.71
CA ASP A 99 -1.93 -4.60 -20.70
C ASP A 99 -2.64 -4.40 -19.34
N MET A 100 -1.93 -3.88 -18.32
CA MET A 100 -2.46 -3.78 -16.98
C MET A 100 -3.80 -3.06 -16.90
N TYR A 101 -3.89 -1.85 -17.41
CA TYR A 101 -5.13 -1.06 -17.30
C TYR A 101 -6.25 -1.57 -18.20
N CYS A 102 -5.93 -2.13 -19.37
CA CYS A 102 -6.92 -2.80 -20.22
C CYS A 102 -7.58 -3.95 -19.47
N HIS A 103 -6.76 -4.82 -18.88
CA HIS A 103 -7.20 -6.01 -18.15
C HIS A 103 -8.01 -5.64 -16.89
N LEU A 104 -7.51 -4.69 -16.09
CA LEU A 104 -8.24 -4.23 -14.90
C LEU A 104 -9.60 -3.61 -15.25
N LEU A 105 -9.69 -2.84 -16.34
CA LEU A 105 -10.94 -2.24 -16.79
C LEU A 105 -11.92 -3.29 -17.32
N GLU A 106 -11.45 -4.27 -18.09
CA GLU A 106 -12.25 -5.39 -18.56
C GLU A 106 -12.85 -6.19 -17.41
N ASN A 107 -12.06 -6.46 -16.38
CA ASN A 107 -12.53 -7.12 -15.16
C ASN A 107 -13.57 -6.26 -14.42
N ALA A 108 -13.32 -4.96 -14.26
CA ALA A 108 -14.28 -4.06 -13.61
C ALA A 108 -15.65 -4.08 -14.32
N HIS A 109 -15.68 -4.07 -15.65
CA HIS A 109 -16.90 -4.14 -16.43
C HIS A 109 -17.55 -5.53 -16.39
N THR A 110 -16.77 -6.60 -16.56
CA THR A 110 -17.29 -7.96 -16.60
C THR A 110 -18.00 -8.35 -15.30
N TYR A 111 -17.48 -7.86 -14.18
CA TYR A 111 -17.98 -8.21 -12.84
C TYR A 111 -18.74 -7.07 -12.15
N ASP A 112 -19.05 -5.99 -12.87
CA ASP A 112 -19.72 -4.77 -12.33
C ASP A 112 -19.05 -4.29 -11.03
N ALA A 113 -17.72 -4.24 -11.03
CA ALA A 113 -16.92 -3.90 -9.86
C ALA A 113 -16.56 -2.41 -9.82
N ASP A 114 -16.59 -1.83 -8.64
CA ASP A 114 -16.13 -0.46 -8.37
C ASP A 114 -14.61 -0.40 -8.19
N ILE A 115 -13.99 -1.55 -7.84
CA ILE A 115 -12.54 -1.71 -7.69
C ILE A 115 -12.13 -3.00 -8.42
N SER A 116 -11.18 -2.88 -9.35
CA SER A 116 -10.50 -4.03 -9.96
C SER A 116 -9.05 -4.02 -9.53
N HIS A 117 -8.51 -5.17 -9.10
CA HIS A 117 -7.16 -5.22 -8.58
C HIS A 117 -6.42 -6.51 -8.91
N CYS A 118 -5.08 -6.40 -8.90
CA CYS A 118 -4.15 -7.46 -9.27
C CYS A 118 -3.01 -7.58 -8.25
N GLY A 119 -2.13 -8.52 -8.47
CA GLY A 119 -0.87 -8.65 -7.74
C GLY A 119 0.26 -7.79 -8.32
N HIS A 120 1.45 -7.94 -7.76
CA HIS A 120 2.66 -7.32 -8.27
C HIS A 120 3.82 -8.31 -8.29
N ARG A 121 4.88 -7.95 -9.01
CA ARG A 121 6.16 -8.62 -8.90
C ARG A 121 7.23 -7.66 -8.40
N VAL A 122 8.19 -8.21 -7.70
CA VAL A 122 9.36 -7.48 -7.20
C VAL A 122 10.54 -7.77 -8.10
N GLU A 123 11.14 -6.72 -8.64
CA GLU A 123 12.34 -6.79 -9.47
C GLU A 123 13.54 -6.32 -8.64
N PHE A 124 14.52 -7.21 -8.44
CA PHE A 124 15.71 -6.95 -7.65
C PHE A 124 16.85 -6.38 -8.51
N PRO A 125 17.81 -5.63 -7.90
CA PRO A 125 18.95 -5.07 -8.63
C PRO A 125 19.85 -6.13 -9.29
N ASP A 126 19.84 -7.35 -8.79
CA ASP A 126 20.61 -8.50 -9.33
C ASP A 126 19.89 -9.21 -10.48
N GLY A 127 18.71 -8.72 -10.90
CA GLY A 127 17.90 -9.29 -11.98
C GLY A 127 16.94 -10.40 -11.53
N ARG A 128 16.92 -10.80 -10.28
CA ARG A 128 15.88 -11.71 -9.76
C ARG A 128 14.51 -11.05 -9.83
N VAL A 129 13.48 -11.87 -10.10
CA VAL A 129 12.08 -11.46 -10.08
C VAL A 129 11.31 -12.40 -9.17
N THR A 130 10.55 -11.85 -8.21
CA THR A 130 9.67 -12.61 -7.33
C THR A 130 8.24 -12.15 -7.54
N TYR A 131 7.34 -13.09 -7.79
CA TYR A 131 5.93 -12.84 -7.93
C TYR A 131 5.23 -13.01 -6.58
N VAL A 132 4.36 -12.07 -6.24
CA VAL A 132 3.46 -12.23 -5.10
C VAL A 132 2.24 -13.00 -5.61
N HIS A 133 2.28 -14.31 -5.49
CA HIS A 133 1.36 -15.31 -6.08
C HIS A 133 1.54 -15.44 -7.61
N ASN A 134 0.57 -15.11 -8.44
CA ASN A 134 0.56 -15.25 -9.90
C ASN A 134 -0.05 -16.58 -10.40
N THR A 135 -1.17 -16.96 -9.80
CA THR A 135 -1.87 -18.21 -10.12
C THR A 135 -2.91 -18.06 -11.23
N GLY A 136 -3.26 -16.85 -11.63
CA GLY A 136 -4.35 -16.55 -12.54
C GLY A 136 -5.75 -16.76 -11.91
N GLY A 137 -5.81 -16.98 -10.61
CA GLY A 137 -7.08 -17.14 -9.89
C GLY A 137 -7.88 -15.85 -9.82
N LEU A 138 -9.20 -15.93 -10.03
CA LEU A 138 -10.10 -14.77 -9.99
C LEU A 138 -11.04 -14.88 -8.78
N ARG A 139 -11.24 -13.75 -8.08
CA ARG A 139 -12.12 -13.66 -6.92
C ARG A 139 -12.99 -12.42 -6.98
N GLN A 140 -14.30 -12.61 -7.03
CA GLN A 140 -15.27 -11.55 -6.81
C GLN A 140 -15.51 -11.35 -5.31
N GLN A 141 -15.68 -10.10 -4.91
CA GLN A 141 -15.80 -9.72 -3.51
C GLN A 141 -16.93 -8.69 -3.38
N ASP A 142 -17.92 -8.98 -2.55
CA ASP A 142 -18.82 -7.94 -2.07
C ASP A 142 -18.10 -6.97 -1.12
N ASN A 143 -18.77 -5.93 -0.67
CA ASN A 143 -18.20 -4.91 0.21
C ASN A 143 -17.50 -5.52 1.45
N LEU A 144 -18.20 -6.41 2.17
CA LEU A 144 -17.68 -6.99 3.41
C LEU A 144 -16.53 -7.96 3.15
N THR A 145 -16.59 -8.74 2.08
CA THR A 145 -15.53 -9.66 1.69
C THR A 145 -14.27 -8.89 1.28
N GLY A 146 -14.43 -7.83 0.48
CA GLY A 146 -13.31 -6.97 0.09
C GLY A 146 -12.60 -6.32 1.28
N LEU A 147 -13.39 -5.79 2.23
CA LEU A 147 -12.85 -5.23 3.48
C LEU A 147 -12.13 -6.28 4.34
N ARG A 148 -12.71 -7.48 4.51
CA ARG A 148 -12.08 -8.57 5.27
C ARG A 148 -10.77 -9.02 4.63
N ASP A 149 -10.76 -9.17 3.31
CA ASP A 149 -9.56 -9.58 2.58
C ASP A 149 -8.44 -8.52 2.70
N LEU A 150 -8.80 -7.22 2.63
CA LEU A 150 -7.85 -6.13 2.88
C LEU A 150 -7.30 -6.18 4.32
N LEU A 151 -8.17 -6.35 5.32
CA LEU A 151 -7.78 -6.41 6.72
C LEU A 151 -6.97 -7.67 7.06
N ASP A 152 -7.21 -8.77 6.39
CA ASP A 152 -6.43 -10.01 6.55
C ASP A 152 -5.06 -9.93 5.87
N GLY A 153 -4.89 -9.09 4.84
CA GLY A 153 -3.59 -8.85 4.19
C GLY A 153 -3.03 -10.08 3.49
N GLY A 154 -3.91 -10.93 2.95
CA GLY A 154 -3.54 -12.09 2.16
C GLY A 154 -3.35 -11.74 0.68
N GLN A 155 -4.40 -11.90 -0.11
CA GLN A 155 -4.38 -11.61 -1.54
C GLN A 155 -4.59 -10.12 -1.86
N VAL A 156 -5.32 -9.38 -1.01
CA VAL A 156 -5.54 -7.94 -1.19
C VAL A 156 -4.41 -7.15 -0.54
N GLU A 157 -3.60 -6.54 -1.37
CA GLU A 157 -2.47 -5.74 -0.91
C GLU A 157 -2.89 -4.34 -0.46
N SER A 158 -2.07 -3.73 0.39
CA SER A 158 -2.27 -2.35 0.83
C SER A 158 -1.93 -1.31 -0.24
N SER A 159 -1.12 -1.66 -1.24
CA SER A 159 -0.71 -0.73 -2.30
C SER A 159 -1.90 -0.21 -3.10
N LEU A 160 -1.90 1.08 -3.43
CA LEU A 160 -2.85 1.70 -4.36
C LEU A 160 -2.52 1.36 -5.83
N CYS A 161 -1.25 1.06 -6.11
CA CYS A 161 -0.72 0.96 -7.47
C CYS A 161 -1.14 -0.31 -8.23
N THR A 162 -1.62 -1.32 -7.51
CA THR A 162 -2.13 -2.57 -8.09
C THR A 162 -3.64 -2.54 -8.39
N LYS A 163 -4.25 -1.35 -8.39
CA LYS A 163 -5.71 -1.23 -8.42
C LYS A 163 -6.20 -0.16 -9.39
N LEU A 164 -7.39 -0.39 -9.91
CA LEU A 164 -8.19 0.56 -10.66
C LEU A 164 -9.49 0.82 -9.89
N TYR A 165 -9.79 2.08 -9.63
CA TYR A 165 -10.92 2.51 -8.80
C TYR A 165 -11.92 3.34 -9.59
N ARG A 166 -13.21 3.14 -9.39
CA ARG A 166 -14.22 4.09 -9.87
C ARG A 166 -14.03 5.44 -9.16
N ARG A 167 -13.86 6.53 -9.92
CA ARG A 167 -13.51 7.86 -9.38
C ARG A 167 -14.46 8.35 -8.29
N GLY A 168 -15.75 8.01 -8.37
CA GLY A 168 -16.74 8.39 -7.35
C GLY A 168 -16.42 7.94 -5.93
N LEU A 169 -15.60 6.88 -5.75
CA LEU A 169 -15.18 6.40 -4.43
C LEU A 169 -14.32 7.41 -3.65
N PHE A 170 -13.67 8.34 -4.36
CA PHE A 170 -12.78 9.35 -3.76
C PHE A 170 -13.50 10.59 -3.20
N ALA A 171 -14.81 10.71 -3.38
CA ALA A 171 -15.56 11.88 -2.89
C ALA A 171 -15.40 12.05 -1.37
N GLY A 172 -14.92 13.23 -0.89
CA GLY A 172 -14.69 13.51 0.54
C GLY A 172 -13.61 12.66 1.20
N LEU A 173 -12.72 12.03 0.42
CA LEU A 173 -11.62 11.23 0.97
C LEU A 173 -10.55 12.13 1.62
N ALA A 174 -10.30 13.30 1.06
CA ALA A 174 -9.25 14.21 1.54
C ALA A 174 -9.48 14.64 3.01
N GLU A 175 -10.73 14.85 3.40
CA GLU A 175 -11.13 15.25 4.76
C GLU A 175 -10.95 14.12 5.79
N ARG A 176 -10.85 12.89 5.32
CA ARG A 176 -10.66 11.69 6.16
C ARG A 176 -9.19 11.30 6.33
N MET A 177 -8.31 11.79 5.45
CA MET A 177 -6.89 11.48 5.53
C MET A 177 -6.17 12.35 6.56
N ASN A 178 -5.37 11.72 7.42
CA ASN A 178 -4.58 12.43 8.42
C ASN A 178 -3.18 12.73 7.85
N PRO A 179 -2.81 14.01 7.65
CA PRO A 179 -1.52 14.40 7.07
C PRO A 179 -0.31 14.08 7.98
N ALA A 180 -0.54 13.78 9.26
CA ALA A 180 0.52 13.36 10.17
C ALA A 180 1.01 11.94 9.91
N ILE A 181 0.19 11.09 9.28
CA ILE A 181 0.56 9.72 8.90
C ILE A 181 1.48 9.78 7.69
N LYS A 182 2.69 9.24 7.82
CA LYS A 182 3.73 9.22 6.78
C LYS A 182 4.03 7.82 6.26
N ASN A 183 3.42 6.80 6.89
CA ASN A 183 3.60 5.40 6.52
C ASN A 183 2.28 4.65 6.68
N ASN A 184 1.97 3.72 5.77
CA ASN A 184 0.68 3.00 5.69
C ASN A 184 -0.55 3.91 5.39
N GLU A 185 -0.34 5.10 4.87
CA GLU A 185 -1.41 5.99 4.40
C GLU A 185 -2.20 5.38 3.26
N ASP A 186 -1.55 4.57 2.41
CA ASP A 186 -2.14 3.80 1.33
C ASP A 186 -3.13 2.74 1.84
N TYR A 187 -2.76 2.05 2.93
CA TYR A 187 -3.66 1.10 3.58
C TYR A 187 -4.92 1.77 4.15
N LEU A 188 -4.77 2.95 4.77
CA LEU A 188 -5.91 3.74 5.27
C LEU A 188 -6.78 4.23 4.10
N MET A 189 -6.16 4.71 3.03
CA MET A 189 -6.88 5.15 1.83
C MET A 189 -7.65 3.99 1.21
N ASN A 190 -7.03 2.81 1.05
CA ASN A 190 -7.70 1.60 0.58
C ASN A 190 -8.89 1.20 1.47
N TYR A 191 -8.74 1.24 2.79
CA TYR A 191 -9.85 0.97 3.70
C TYR A 191 -11.05 1.87 3.41
N PHE A 192 -10.84 3.17 3.25
CA PHE A 192 -11.93 4.11 2.93
C PHE A 192 -12.53 3.88 1.55
N LEU A 193 -11.74 3.49 0.55
CA LEU A 193 -12.22 3.20 -0.79
C LEU A 193 -13.04 1.88 -0.81
N PHE A 194 -12.52 0.82 -0.20
CA PHE A 194 -13.23 -0.45 -0.08
C PHE A 194 -14.51 -0.34 0.76
N SER A 195 -14.53 0.51 1.80
CA SER A 195 -15.76 0.73 2.60
C SER A 195 -16.92 1.33 1.80
N ARG A 196 -16.63 1.94 0.66
CA ARG A 196 -17.62 2.57 -0.24
C ARG A 196 -17.95 1.74 -1.47
N ALA A 197 -17.04 0.88 -1.87
CA ALA A 197 -17.23 0.02 -3.03
C ALA A 197 -18.32 -1.01 -2.73
N LYS A 198 -19.22 -1.22 -3.69
CA LYS A 198 -20.25 -2.28 -3.60
C LYS A 198 -19.63 -3.62 -3.90
N GLN A 199 -18.80 -3.68 -4.93
CA GLN A 199 -18.11 -4.87 -5.38
C GLN A 199 -16.66 -4.56 -5.74
N SER A 200 -15.78 -5.53 -5.53
CA SER A 200 -14.43 -5.55 -6.05
C SER A 200 -14.12 -6.89 -6.72
N VAL A 201 -13.15 -6.89 -7.61
CA VAL A 201 -12.67 -8.10 -8.28
C VAL A 201 -11.15 -8.13 -8.22
N TYR A 202 -10.62 -9.24 -7.71
CA TYR A 202 -9.19 -9.55 -7.70
C TYR A 202 -8.89 -10.61 -8.73
N GLU A 203 -7.87 -10.38 -9.55
CA GLU A 203 -7.26 -11.40 -10.37
C GLU A 203 -5.78 -11.53 -10.02
N ASP A 204 -5.36 -12.78 -9.77
CA ASP A 204 -4.01 -13.09 -9.33
C ASP A 204 -3.04 -13.19 -10.53
N PHE A 205 -2.75 -12.03 -11.13
CA PHE A 205 -1.69 -11.80 -12.10
C PHE A 205 -0.87 -10.58 -11.68
N CYS A 206 0.38 -10.46 -12.08
CA CYS A 206 1.34 -9.50 -11.52
C CYS A 206 1.92 -8.54 -12.57
N PRO A 207 1.10 -7.64 -13.14
CA PRO A 207 1.54 -6.68 -14.16
C PRO A 207 2.25 -5.46 -13.55
N TYR A 208 2.08 -5.18 -12.27
CA TYR A 208 2.79 -4.10 -11.59
C TYR A 208 4.20 -4.54 -11.22
N ARG A 209 5.20 -3.73 -11.55
CA ARG A 209 6.63 -3.99 -11.40
C ARG A 209 7.20 -3.11 -10.30
N TYR A 210 7.22 -3.65 -9.07
CA TYR A 210 7.88 -2.98 -7.95
C TYR A 210 9.39 -3.16 -8.06
N ILE A 211 10.11 -2.06 -8.27
CA ILE A 211 11.54 -2.10 -8.58
C ILE A 211 12.35 -1.73 -7.36
N LEU A 212 12.95 -2.74 -6.73
CA LEU A 212 13.82 -2.53 -5.58
C LEU A 212 15.13 -1.82 -5.96
N ARG A 213 15.55 -0.91 -5.11
CA ARG A 213 16.80 -0.16 -5.22
C ARG A 213 17.52 -0.21 -3.88
N GLU A 214 18.84 -0.11 -3.88
CA GLU A 214 19.66 -0.11 -2.65
C GLU A 214 19.21 0.96 -1.63
N ASN A 215 18.65 2.07 -2.09
CA ASN A 215 18.16 3.18 -1.26
C ASN A 215 16.64 3.29 -1.17
N SER A 216 15.89 2.22 -1.49
CA SER A 216 14.44 2.21 -1.38
C SER A 216 13.98 2.53 0.05
N ALA A 217 12.81 3.18 0.17
CA ALA A 217 12.21 3.49 1.47
C ALA A 217 12.03 2.23 2.34
N SER A 218 11.84 1.07 1.70
CA SER A 218 11.69 -0.24 2.34
C SER A 218 12.94 -0.72 3.10
N PHE A 219 14.14 -0.20 2.78
CA PHE A 219 15.39 -0.53 3.49
C PHE A 219 15.77 0.49 4.58
N ARG A 220 14.92 1.48 4.84
CA ARG A 220 15.24 2.49 5.86
C ARG A 220 15.26 1.88 7.25
N GLN A 221 16.19 2.41 8.09
CA GLN A 221 16.26 2.05 9.52
C GLN A 221 14.91 2.28 10.19
N LEU A 222 14.59 1.44 11.19
CA LEU A 222 13.42 1.57 12.04
C LEU A 222 13.36 2.99 12.64
N ASN A 223 12.26 3.69 12.37
CA ASN A 223 11.99 5.03 12.87
C ASN A 223 10.55 5.10 13.44
N GLU A 224 10.19 6.21 14.05
CA GLU A 224 8.90 6.38 14.71
C GLU A 224 7.73 6.18 13.74
N HIS A 225 7.79 6.79 12.54
CA HIS A 225 6.72 6.65 11.54
C HIS A 225 6.62 5.23 10.99
N SER A 226 7.76 4.56 10.71
CA SER A 226 7.73 3.18 10.20
C SER A 226 7.15 2.18 11.20
N LEU A 227 7.22 2.48 12.51
CA LEU A 227 6.73 1.62 13.58
C LEU A 227 5.30 1.97 14.02
N PHE A 228 5.03 3.25 14.29
CA PHE A 228 3.78 3.66 14.94
C PHE A 228 2.68 4.10 13.98
N ASP A 229 3.00 4.61 12.78
CA ASP A 229 1.95 4.96 11.82
C ASP A 229 1.11 3.74 11.41
N PRO A 230 1.70 2.54 11.14
CA PRO A 230 0.91 1.33 10.88
C PRO A 230 -0.03 0.95 12.03
N ILE A 231 0.37 1.17 13.27
CA ILE A 231 -0.47 0.93 14.45
C ILE A 231 -1.60 1.95 14.45
N ARG A 232 -1.26 3.25 14.35
CA ARG A 232 -2.25 4.34 14.36
C ARG A 232 -3.28 4.22 13.24
N VAL A 233 -2.86 3.81 12.05
CA VAL A 233 -3.77 3.54 10.93
C VAL A 233 -4.79 2.46 11.30
N ARG A 234 -4.36 1.38 11.94
CA ARG A 234 -5.27 0.29 12.33
C ARG A 234 -6.18 0.66 13.49
N GLU A 235 -5.73 1.52 14.41
CA GLU A 235 -6.58 2.11 15.44
C GLU A 235 -7.70 2.95 14.81
N LEU A 236 -7.36 3.84 13.86
CA LEU A 236 -8.34 4.63 13.12
C LEU A 236 -9.36 3.75 12.38
N ILE A 237 -8.90 2.64 11.81
CA ILE A 237 -9.79 1.67 11.15
C ILE A 237 -10.71 1.00 12.18
N VAL A 238 -10.22 0.64 13.37
CA VAL A 238 -11.07 0.08 14.44
C VAL A 238 -12.09 1.10 14.92
N GLU A 239 -11.69 2.37 15.09
CA GLU A 239 -12.56 3.47 15.50
C GLU A 239 -13.69 3.70 14.47
N ASP A 240 -13.36 3.70 13.17
CA ASP A 240 -14.28 3.95 12.06
C ASP A 240 -15.15 2.73 11.69
N SER A 241 -14.70 1.51 11.99
CA SER A 241 -15.35 0.29 11.53
C SER A 241 -16.73 0.06 12.16
N GLY A 242 -17.69 -0.36 11.32
CA GLY A 242 -19.00 -0.86 11.76
C GLY A 242 -18.89 -2.20 12.51
N SER A 243 -19.98 -2.60 13.17
CA SER A 243 -20.04 -3.85 13.95
C SER A 243 -19.67 -5.09 13.14
N GLU A 244 -19.95 -5.09 11.83
CA GLU A 244 -19.80 -6.25 10.93
C GLU A 244 -18.33 -6.61 10.63
N ILE A 245 -17.41 -5.64 10.73
CA ILE A 245 -15.98 -5.83 10.44
C ILE A 245 -15.05 -5.41 11.60
N ARG A 246 -15.61 -4.92 12.71
CA ARG A 246 -14.81 -4.41 13.84
C ARG A 246 -13.91 -5.47 14.47
N GLU A 247 -14.36 -6.72 14.51
CA GLU A 247 -13.54 -7.82 15.00
C GLU A 247 -12.37 -8.12 14.03
N ASP A 248 -12.60 -8.02 12.73
CA ASP A 248 -11.56 -8.19 11.72
C ASP A 248 -10.52 -7.04 11.81
N ALA A 249 -11.00 -5.81 11.99
CA ALA A 249 -10.14 -4.63 12.22
C ALA A 249 -9.29 -4.78 13.49
N ARG A 250 -9.88 -5.23 14.62
CA ARG A 250 -9.12 -5.51 15.86
C ARG A 250 -8.10 -6.63 15.67
N ARG A 251 -8.45 -7.67 14.94
CA ARG A 251 -7.51 -8.75 14.61
C ARG A 251 -6.34 -8.22 13.82
N ALA A 252 -6.58 -7.34 12.83
CA ALA A 252 -5.52 -6.70 12.05
C ALA A 252 -4.62 -5.80 12.93
N LEU A 253 -5.20 -5.03 13.86
CA LEU A 253 -4.44 -4.22 14.82
C LEU A 253 -3.53 -5.10 15.68
N MET A 254 -4.06 -6.15 16.30
CA MET A 254 -3.26 -7.05 17.14
C MET A 254 -2.14 -7.76 16.37
N ARG A 255 -2.37 -8.16 15.12
CA ARG A 255 -1.30 -8.73 14.27
C ARG A 255 -0.21 -7.70 13.98
N ASN A 256 -0.58 -6.45 13.75
CA ASN A 256 0.38 -5.39 13.54
C ASN A 256 1.18 -5.06 14.81
N LEU A 257 0.55 -5.03 15.99
CA LEU A 257 1.24 -4.89 17.27
C LEU A 257 2.25 -6.03 17.52
N LEU A 258 1.87 -7.27 17.19
CA LEU A 258 2.79 -8.42 17.25
C LEU A 258 4.00 -8.22 16.31
N PHE A 259 3.75 -7.79 15.09
CA PHE A 259 4.80 -7.51 14.11
C PHE A 259 5.73 -6.37 14.58
N ALA A 260 5.17 -5.26 15.06
CA ALA A 260 5.92 -4.14 15.61
C ALA A 260 6.80 -4.57 16.80
N TYR A 261 6.26 -5.36 17.72
CA TYR A 261 7.03 -5.87 18.86
C TYR A 261 8.11 -6.85 18.43
N ALA A 262 7.85 -7.66 17.41
CA ALA A 262 8.84 -8.57 16.82
C ALA A 262 9.99 -7.80 16.18
N GLN A 263 9.70 -6.75 15.40
CA GLN A 263 10.74 -5.85 14.85
C GLN A 263 11.59 -5.22 15.95
N LEU A 264 10.98 -4.71 17.02
CA LEU A 264 11.69 -4.15 18.16
C LEU A 264 12.54 -5.20 18.91
N SER A 265 12.17 -6.46 18.83
CA SER A 265 12.88 -7.56 19.51
C SER A 265 14.22 -7.91 18.87
N VAL A 266 14.42 -7.65 17.57
CA VAL A 266 15.71 -7.83 16.88
C VAL A 266 16.65 -6.65 17.08
N HIS A 267 16.16 -5.54 17.62
CA HIS A 267 16.91 -4.33 17.95
C HIS A 267 17.05 -4.18 19.48
N PRO A 268 18.05 -4.84 20.13
CA PRO A 268 18.14 -4.87 21.58
C PRO A 268 18.62 -3.57 22.23
N GLU A 269 18.92 -2.54 21.45
CA GLU A 269 19.46 -1.27 21.92
C GLU A 269 18.48 -0.56 22.87
N LYS A 270 19.02 0.04 23.93
CA LYS A 270 18.25 0.74 24.97
C LYS A 270 17.38 1.88 24.43
N ARG A 271 17.80 2.51 23.31
CA ARG A 271 16.99 3.59 22.68
C ARG A 271 15.57 3.17 22.30
N TYR A 272 15.34 1.86 22.12
CA TYR A 272 14.02 1.31 21.79
C TYR A 272 13.24 0.79 23.00
N ASP A 273 13.74 0.92 24.23
CA ASP A 273 13.05 0.44 25.43
C ASP A 273 11.69 1.09 25.68
N GLU A 274 11.59 2.39 25.38
CA GLU A 274 10.32 3.13 25.48
C GLU A 274 9.31 2.63 24.45
N TRP A 275 9.74 2.42 23.21
CA TRP A 275 8.89 1.90 22.14
C TRP A 275 8.40 0.48 22.43
N ARG A 276 9.26 -0.39 22.99
CA ARG A 276 8.85 -1.72 23.45
C ARG A 276 7.79 -1.65 24.55
N ARG A 277 7.96 -0.74 25.51
CA ARG A 277 6.95 -0.52 26.56
C ARG A 277 5.63 -0.04 26.01
N ARG A 278 5.66 0.92 25.08
CA ARG A 278 4.46 1.48 24.45
C ARG A 278 3.70 0.40 23.66
N VAL A 279 4.35 -0.30 22.73
CA VAL A 279 3.70 -1.36 21.93
C VAL A 279 3.16 -2.48 22.81
N ARG A 280 3.89 -2.81 23.90
CA ARG A 280 3.42 -3.80 24.87
C ARG A 280 2.16 -3.32 25.61
N ALA A 281 2.12 -2.09 26.07
CA ALA A 281 0.95 -1.51 26.74
C ALA A 281 -0.28 -1.53 25.83
N GLU A 282 -0.14 -1.11 24.57
CA GLU A 282 -1.21 -1.19 23.57
C GLU A 282 -1.68 -2.65 23.33
N MET A 283 -0.75 -3.63 23.34
CA MET A 283 -1.12 -5.04 23.26
C MET A 283 -1.89 -5.52 24.49
N GLU A 284 -1.49 -5.08 25.71
CA GLU A 284 -2.17 -5.41 26.97
C GLU A 284 -3.61 -4.89 26.97
N GLU A 285 -3.88 -3.69 26.43
CA GLU A 285 -5.23 -3.14 26.26
C GLU A 285 -6.12 -4.00 25.37
N GLN A 286 -5.52 -4.76 24.43
CA GLN A 286 -6.25 -5.68 23.54
C GLN A 286 -6.44 -7.09 24.14
N GLU A 287 -6.02 -7.38 25.38
CA GLU A 287 -6.03 -8.76 25.92
C GLU A 287 -7.42 -9.42 25.88
N GLY A 288 -8.49 -8.65 26.10
CA GLY A 288 -9.88 -9.14 26.02
C GLY A 288 -10.27 -9.69 24.64
N TYR A 289 -9.56 -9.30 23.59
CA TYR A 289 -9.85 -9.67 22.21
C TYR A 289 -8.87 -10.75 21.66
N PHE A 290 -7.99 -11.29 22.48
CA PHE A 290 -7.04 -12.31 22.01
C PHE A 290 -7.70 -13.59 21.47
N HIS A 291 -8.98 -13.81 21.79
CA HIS A 291 -9.76 -14.92 21.24
C HIS A 291 -9.95 -14.81 19.71
N LEU A 292 -9.87 -13.60 19.13
CA LEU A 292 -9.94 -13.35 17.69
C LEU A 292 -8.67 -13.79 16.93
N LEU A 293 -7.56 -13.95 17.64
CA LEU A 293 -6.29 -14.38 17.05
C LEU A 293 -6.23 -15.91 16.84
N SER A 294 -5.47 -16.34 15.84
CA SER A 294 -5.08 -17.76 15.70
C SER A 294 -4.41 -18.28 16.97
N LYS A 295 -4.43 -19.59 17.19
CA LYS A 295 -3.80 -20.21 18.38
C LYS A 295 -2.34 -19.78 18.55
N ARG A 296 -1.56 -19.74 17.44
CA ARG A 296 -0.16 -19.31 17.43
C ARG A 296 -0.04 -17.84 17.85
N ASN A 297 -0.74 -16.93 17.18
CA ASN A 297 -0.65 -15.50 17.44
C ASN A 297 -1.15 -15.14 18.84
N ARG A 298 -2.16 -15.85 19.35
CA ARG A 298 -2.66 -15.71 20.73
C ARG A 298 -1.58 -16.07 21.77
N LEU A 299 -0.83 -17.13 21.52
CA LEU A 299 0.29 -17.50 22.38
C LEU A 299 1.36 -16.42 22.35
N LEU A 300 1.75 -15.95 21.16
CA LEU A 300 2.74 -14.90 20.99
C LEU A 300 2.31 -13.58 21.67
N ALA A 301 1.05 -13.17 21.53
CA ALA A 301 0.52 -11.99 22.21
C ALA A 301 0.61 -12.11 23.73
N LYS A 302 0.24 -13.28 24.30
CA LYS A 302 0.41 -13.55 25.73
C LYS A 302 1.88 -13.52 26.16
N MET A 303 2.80 -13.98 25.33
CA MET A 303 4.24 -13.91 25.64
C MET A 303 4.73 -12.45 25.64
N VAL A 304 4.30 -11.62 24.69
CA VAL A 304 4.60 -10.17 24.70
C VAL A 304 4.15 -9.50 26.01
N CYS A 305 2.94 -9.80 26.46
CA CYS A 305 2.40 -9.20 27.68
C CYS A 305 3.06 -9.74 28.96
N ARG A 306 3.26 -11.07 29.08
CA ARG A 306 3.63 -11.72 30.34
C ARG A 306 5.10 -12.08 30.47
N THR A 307 5.76 -12.41 29.36
CA THR A 307 7.15 -12.86 29.29
C THR A 307 7.91 -12.21 28.14
N PRO A 308 7.98 -10.85 28.09
CA PRO A 308 8.54 -10.12 26.94
C PRO A 308 10.01 -10.48 26.65
N GLY A 309 10.79 -10.77 27.68
CA GLY A 309 12.18 -11.23 27.54
C GLY A 309 12.30 -12.59 26.84
N LEU A 310 11.40 -13.53 27.16
CA LEU A 310 11.36 -14.84 26.50
C LEU A 310 10.92 -14.69 25.02
N PHE A 311 9.89 -13.87 24.75
CA PHE A 311 9.48 -13.57 23.37
C PHE A 311 10.66 -13.02 22.57
N GLY A 312 11.36 -12.01 23.08
CA GLY A 312 12.49 -11.39 22.38
C GLY A 312 13.65 -12.36 22.13
N LEU A 313 13.94 -13.28 23.08
CA LEU A 313 14.96 -14.30 22.89
C LEU A 313 14.56 -15.29 21.80
N THR A 314 13.36 -15.84 21.86
CA THR A 314 12.87 -16.83 20.88
C THR A 314 12.76 -16.23 19.48
N TYR A 315 12.32 -14.99 19.36
CA TYR A 315 12.20 -14.31 18.07
C TYR A 315 13.57 -14.02 17.44
N ARG A 316 14.57 -13.56 18.22
CA ARG A 316 15.95 -13.38 17.73
C ARG A 316 16.60 -14.70 17.29
N LEU A 317 16.31 -15.80 17.98
CA LEU A 317 16.78 -17.13 17.57
C LEU A 317 16.13 -17.56 16.25
N TYR A 318 14.84 -17.35 16.11
CA TYR A 318 14.10 -17.62 14.87
C TYR A 318 14.69 -16.83 13.69
N GLU A 319 14.84 -15.52 13.81
CA GLU A 319 15.43 -14.65 12.78
C GLU A 319 16.85 -15.11 12.39
N LYS A 320 17.67 -15.47 13.39
CA LYS A 320 19.02 -15.93 13.13
C LYS A 320 19.09 -17.28 12.40
N LEU A 321 18.12 -18.16 12.61
CA LEU A 321 18.09 -19.49 12.02
C LEU A 321 17.46 -19.50 10.62
N PHE A 322 16.41 -18.71 10.39
CA PHE A 322 15.57 -18.82 9.20
C PHE A 322 15.74 -17.66 8.19
N ARG A 323 16.13 -16.47 8.60
CA ARG A 323 16.41 -15.36 7.66
C ARG A 323 17.77 -15.43 6.97
N ARG A 324 18.72 -16.21 7.49
CA ARG A 324 20.00 -16.47 6.81
C ARG A 324 19.91 -17.33 5.56
N GLU A 325 18.79 -18.05 5.36
CA GLU A 325 18.57 -18.88 4.17
C GLU A 325 17.99 -18.09 2.98
N GLU A 326 17.46 -16.88 3.18
CA GLU A 326 16.95 -16.03 2.10
C GLU A 326 18.01 -15.06 1.51
N GLU A 327 19.19 -14.95 2.14
CA GLU A 327 20.32 -14.14 1.67
C GLU A 327 21.36 -14.93 0.85
N HIS A 328 21.12 -16.20 0.58
CA HIS A 328 21.92 -17.07 -0.29
C HIS A 328 21.02 -17.66 -1.38
#